data_2d2c651989cd85d85f55ca43a99545c1
#
_entry.id   2d2c651989cd85d85f55ca43a99545c1
#
_cell.length_a   1.000
_cell.length_b   1.000
_cell.length_c   1.000
_cell.angle_alpha   90.00
_cell.angle_beta   90.00
_cell.angle_gamma   90.00
#
_symmetry.space_group_name_H-M   'P 1'
#
loop_
_entity.id
_entity.type
_entity.pdbx_description
1 polymer ?
#
loop_
_entity_poly.entity_id
_entity_poly.type
_entity_poly.pdbx_seq_one_letter_code
_entity_poly.pdbx_strand_id
1 'polypeptide(L)'
;MGNEIEKLQKIIDESRNIVFFGGAGVSTESGIPDFRSQDGLYNQKYDYPPETILSHTFFMRKPEEFFKFYRDKMLCDTAKPNAAHLKLAEMEQTGKLKAVITQNIDNLHQMAGSKKVLELHGSVYRNHCMKCGK
;
A
#
# COMPACT_ATOMS: atom_id res chain seq x y z
N MET A 1 23.47 7.10 -11.92
CA MET A 1 22.51 6.02 -11.62
C MET A 1 23.18 4.64 -11.41
N GLY A 2 24.18 4.21 -12.16
CA GLY A 2 24.82 2.89 -11.96
C GLY A 2 25.38 2.64 -10.56
N ASN A 3 26.08 3.60 -9.99
CA ASN A 3 26.75 3.47 -8.67
C ASN A 3 25.77 3.27 -7.48
N GLU A 4 24.56 3.80 -7.53
CA GLU A 4 23.59 3.68 -6.42
C GLU A 4 22.89 2.33 -6.44
N ILE A 5 22.59 1.81 -7.62
CA ILE A 5 22.02 0.46 -7.80
C ILE A 5 23.02 -0.59 -7.33
N GLU A 6 24.29 -0.45 -7.72
CA GLU A 6 25.37 -1.35 -7.30
C GLU A 6 25.58 -1.32 -5.77
N LYS A 7 25.52 -0.14 -5.16
CA LYS A 7 25.58 0.00 -3.69
C LYS A 7 24.41 -0.69 -3.00
N LEU A 8 23.20 -0.49 -3.51
CA LEU A 8 22.00 -1.16 -2.98
C LEU A 8 22.11 -2.67 -3.13
N GLN A 9 22.52 -3.14 -4.30
CA GLN A 9 22.73 -4.58 -4.56
C GLN A 9 23.72 -5.17 -3.55
N LYS A 10 24.86 -4.52 -3.32
CA LYS A 10 25.86 -4.95 -2.35
C LYS A 10 25.28 -5.03 -0.94
N ILE A 11 24.52 -4.01 -0.50
CA ILE A 11 23.86 -4.02 0.81
C ILE A 11 22.91 -5.22 0.93
N ILE A 12 22.13 -5.49 -0.10
CA ILE A 12 21.21 -6.64 -0.14
C ILE A 12 21.98 -7.96 -0.07
N ASP A 13 23.10 -8.07 -0.81
CA ASP A 13 23.88 -9.30 -0.88
C ASP A 13 24.56 -9.62 0.46
N GLU A 14 25.07 -8.63 1.15
CA GLU A 14 25.73 -8.75 2.45
C GLU A 14 24.75 -8.91 3.62
N SER A 15 23.48 -8.51 3.43
CA SER A 15 22.45 -8.55 4.48
C SER A 15 21.79 -9.92 4.60
N ARG A 16 21.52 -10.34 5.84
CA ARG A 16 20.82 -11.60 6.19
C ARG A 16 19.44 -11.40 6.80
N ASN A 17 19.18 -10.21 7.31
CA ASN A 17 17.94 -9.83 7.99
C ASN A 17 17.45 -8.49 7.44
N ILE A 18 16.71 -8.55 6.33
CA ILE A 18 16.16 -7.37 5.67
C ILE A 18 14.70 -7.22 6.09
N VAL A 19 14.29 -5.99 6.35
CA VAL A 19 12.89 -5.60 6.51
C VAL A 19 12.60 -4.51 5.49
N PHE A 20 11.51 -4.65 4.75
CA PHE A 20 11.03 -3.60 3.86
C PHE A 20 9.98 -2.78 4.59
N PHE A 21 10.08 -1.45 4.48
CA PHE A 21 9.04 -0.52 4.92
C PHE A 21 8.65 0.36 3.75
N GLY A 22 7.36 0.35 3.39
CA GLY A 22 6.86 1.06 2.21
C GLY A 22 5.49 1.69 2.39
N GLY A 23 5.21 2.62 1.49
CA GLY A 23 3.93 3.34 1.38
C GLY A 23 3.44 3.39 -0.07
N ALA A 24 2.51 4.30 -0.35
CA ALA A 24 1.78 4.38 -1.63
C ALA A 24 2.68 4.48 -2.87
N GLY A 25 3.86 5.08 -2.75
CA GLY A 25 4.83 5.17 -3.86
C GLY A 25 5.26 3.82 -4.44
N VAL A 26 5.21 2.73 -3.67
CA VAL A 26 5.55 1.40 -4.20
C VAL A 26 4.49 0.87 -5.17
N SER A 27 3.25 1.36 -5.10
CA SER A 27 2.12 0.89 -5.92
C SER A 27 1.81 1.79 -7.13
N THR A 28 2.57 2.89 -7.34
CA THR A 28 2.34 3.80 -8.47
C THR A 28 2.54 3.12 -9.83
N GLU A 29 3.54 2.27 -9.96
CA GLU A 29 3.74 1.45 -11.17
C GLU A 29 2.69 0.35 -11.35
N SER A 30 1.85 0.12 -10.35
CA SER A 30 0.68 -0.76 -10.44
C SER A 30 -0.60 -0.01 -10.84
N GLY A 31 -0.50 1.29 -11.14
CA GLY A 31 -1.62 2.14 -11.53
C GLY A 31 -2.42 2.71 -10.35
N ILE A 32 -1.94 2.55 -9.11
CA ILE A 32 -2.56 3.15 -7.93
C ILE A 32 -1.85 4.47 -7.65
N PRO A 33 -2.54 5.64 -7.76
CA PRO A 33 -1.92 6.93 -7.48
C PRO A 33 -1.53 7.01 -6.00
N ASP A 34 -0.41 7.62 -5.70
CA ASP A 34 -0.06 7.98 -4.34
C ASP A 34 -0.90 9.18 -3.85
N PHE A 35 -0.65 9.63 -2.62
CA PHE A 35 -1.44 10.72 -2.04
C PHE A 35 -0.89 12.12 -2.38
N ARG A 36 0.41 12.28 -2.54
CA ARG A 36 1.11 13.58 -2.49
C ARG A 36 1.82 13.99 -3.75
N SER A 37 2.06 13.06 -4.71
CA SER A 37 2.67 13.43 -5.99
C SER A 37 1.79 14.38 -6.78
N GLN A 38 2.30 14.94 -7.86
CA GLN A 38 1.58 15.88 -8.70
C GLN A 38 0.23 15.34 -9.19
N ASP A 39 0.17 14.05 -9.50
CA ASP A 39 -1.04 13.33 -9.93
C ASP A 39 -1.72 12.57 -8.77
N GLY A 40 -1.23 12.77 -7.54
CA GLY A 40 -1.71 12.10 -6.34
C GLY A 40 -3.11 12.52 -5.91
N LEU A 41 -3.72 11.70 -5.04
CA LEU A 41 -5.10 11.91 -4.59
C LEU A 41 -5.33 13.29 -3.94
N TYR A 42 -4.35 13.84 -3.22
CA TYR A 42 -4.50 15.13 -2.56
C TYR A 42 -4.50 16.32 -3.52
N ASN A 43 -4.03 16.15 -4.74
CA ASN A 43 -4.04 17.19 -5.78
C ASN A 43 -5.27 17.12 -6.68
N GLN A 44 -6.17 16.14 -6.49
CA GLN A 44 -7.42 16.05 -7.23
C GLN A 44 -8.51 16.92 -6.56
N LYS A 45 -9.43 17.44 -7.37
CA LYS A 45 -10.53 18.29 -6.88
C LYS A 45 -11.70 17.45 -6.39
N TYR A 46 -12.03 17.62 -5.11
CA TYR A 46 -13.20 17.05 -4.45
C TYR A 46 -13.94 18.12 -3.67
N ASP A 47 -15.17 17.85 -3.26
CA ASP A 47 -15.98 18.75 -2.41
C ASP A 47 -15.34 18.95 -1.03
N TYR A 48 -14.59 17.96 -0.57
CA TYR A 48 -13.79 18.00 0.66
C TYR A 48 -12.38 17.47 0.36
N PRO A 49 -11.36 17.97 1.05
CA PRO A 49 -10.01 17.44 0.93
C PRO A 49 -9.99 15.93 1.24
N PRO A 50 -9.27 15.11 0.44
CA PRO A 50 -9.21 13.66 0.64
C PRO A 50 -8.78 13.24 2.05
N GLU A 51 -7.83 13.95 2.67
CA GLU A 51 -7.42 13.72 4.06
C GLU A 51 -8.56 13.97 5.06
N THR A 52 -9.48 14.88 4.75
CA THR A 52 -10.68 15.11 5.55
C THR A 52 -11.67 13.95 5.37
N ILE A 53 -11.92 13.54 4.12
CA ILE A 53 -12.84 12.44 3.80
C ILE A 53 -12.37 11.14 4.47
N LEU A 54 -11.06 10.87 4.46
CA LEU A 54 -10.47 9.66 5.03
C LEU A 54 -10.33 9.69 6.57
N SER A 55 -10.78 10.77 7.22
CA SER A 55 -10.75 10.85 8.68
C SER A 55 -11.88 10.03 9.32
N HIS A 56 -11.61 9.45 10.49
CA HIS A 56 -12.64 8.78 11.30
C HIS A 56 -13.83 9.69 11.60
N THR A 57 -13.59 10.97 11.92
CA THR A 57 -14.64 11.94 12.21
C THR A 57 -15.57 12.17 11.02
N PHE A 58 -15.02 12.25 9.81
CA PHE A 58 -15.80 12.40 8.60
C PHE A 58 -16.63 11.15 8.31
N PHE A 59 -16.01 9.97 8.43
CA PHE A 59 -16.70 8.68 8.28
C PHE A 59 -17.92 8.58 9.20
N MET A 60 -17.77 8.96 10.48
CA MET A 60 -18.89 8.91 11.45
C MET A 60 -20.00 9.93 11.15
N ARG A 61 -19.66 11.09 10.57
CA ARG A 61 -20.63 12.17 10.32
C ARG A 61 -21.28 12.09 8.93
N LYS A 62 -20.54 11.62 7.94
CA LYS A 62 -20.94 11.60 6.53
C LYS A 62 -20.56 10.26 5.86
N PRO A 63 -21.13 9.14 6.34
CA PRO A 63 -20.74 7.81 5.85
C PRO A 63 -21.02 7.61 4.36
N GLU A 64 -22.10 8.18 3.83
CA GLU A 64 -22.45 8.05 2.41
C GLU A 64 -21.41 8.70 1.50
N GLU A 65 -20.96 9.91 1.84
CA GLU A 65 -19.90 10.61 1.09
C GLU A 65 -18.55 9.91 1.24
N PHE A 66 -18.23 9.42 2.45
CA PHE A 66 -17.06 8.59 2.68
C PHE A 66 -17.07 7.35 1.78
N PHE A 67 -18.16 6.59 1.74
CA PHE A 67 -18.24 5.38 0.93
C PHE A 67 -18.31 5.65 -0.57
N LYS A 68 -18.81 6.81 -1.00
CA LYS A 68 -18.73 7.24 -2.40
C LYS A 68 -17.26 7.40 -2.82
N PHE A 69 -16.49 8.16 -2.04
CA PHE A 69 -15.04 8.33 -2.26
C PHE A 69 -14.29 6.99 -2.16
N TYR A 70 -14.60 6.19 -1.15
CA TYR A 70 -13.99 4.89 -0.92
C TYR A 70 -14.15 3.97 -2.14
N ARG A 71 -15.36 3.85 -2.68
CA ARG A 71 -15.62 3.04 -3.88
C ARG A 71 -14.94 3.58 -5.14
N ASP A 72 -14.88 4.90 -5.28
CA ASP A 72 -14.31 5.55 -6.47
C ASP A 72 -12.77 5.52 -6.48
N LYS A 73 -12.14 5.64 -5.32
CA LYS A 73 -10.70 5.89 -5.23
C LYS A 73 -9.88 4.86 -4.45
N MET A 74 -10.51 4.14 -3.54
CA MET A 74 -9.77 3.22 -2.64
C MET A 74 -9.84 1.76 -3.09
N LEU A 75 -10.86 1.40 -3.88
CA LEU A 75 -10.97 0.06 -4.47
C LEU A 75 -10.25 0.04 -5.83
N CYS A 76 -9.20 -0.75 -5.92
CA CYS A 76 -8.34 -0.86 -7.11
C CYS A 76 -8.28 -2.32 -7.59
N ASP A 77 -9.44 -2.88 -7.91
CA ASP A 77 -9.60 -4.32 -8.22
C ASP A 77 -8.83 -4.79 -9.45
N THR A 78 -8.42 -3.87 -10.34
CA THR A 78 -7.65 -4.18 -11.56
C THR A 78 -6.15 -4.09 -11.38
N ALA A 79 -5.68 -3.52 -10.25
CA ALA A 79 -4.25 -3.37 -9.99
C ALA A 79 -3.57 -4.73 -9.80
N LYS A 80 -2.35 -4.83 -10.32
CA LYS A 80 -1.52 -6.04 -10.19
C LYS A 80 -0.18 -5.71 -9.56
N PRO A 81 0.45 -6.66 -8.86
CA PRO A 81 1.79 -6.47 -8.34
C PRO A 81 2.77 -6.06 -9.44
N ASN A 82 3.58 -5.07 -9.16
CA ASN A 82 4.68 -4.64 -10.04
C ASN A 82 6.01 -5.34 -9.66
N ALA A 83 7.07 -5.01 -10.37
CA ALA A 83 8.39 -5.63 -10.20
C ALA A 83 8.93 -5.52 -8.76
N ALA A 84 8.65 -4.41 -8.05
CA ALA A 84 9.08 -4.25 -6.67
C ALA A 84 8.38 -5.23 -5.72
N HIS A 85 7.06 -5.41 -5.85
CA HIS A 85 6.30 -6.38 -5.07
C HIS A 85 6.79 -7.82 -5.30
N LEU A 86 7.01 -8.18 -6.57
CA LEU A 86 7.49 -9.52 -6.95
C LEU A 86 8.89 -9.77 -6.41
N LYS A 87 9.79 -8.78 -6.49
CA LYS A 87 11.16 -8.91 -5.98
C LYS A 87 11.19 -9.06 -4.45
N LEU A 88 10.35 -8.35 -3.72
CA LEU A 88 10.25 -8.50 -2.27
C LEU A 88 9.75 -9.90 -1.88
N ALA A 89 8.78 -10.44 -2.61
CA ALA A 89 8.31 -11.81 -2.40
C ALA A 89 9.41 -12.85 -2.66
N GLU A 90 10.20 -12.68 -3.73
CA GLU A 90 11.36 -13.53 -4.02
C GLU A 90 12.41 -13.46 -2.89
N MET A 91 12.72 -12.26 -2.41
CA MET A 91 13.66 -12.07 -1.30
C MET A 91 13.18 -12.73 0.00
N GLU A 92 11.88 -12.76 0.24
CA GLU A 92 11.29 -13.47 1.39
C GLU A 92 11.44 -14.98 1.22
N GLN A 93 11.18 -15.52 0.02
CA GLN A 93 11.34 -16.95 -0.29
C GLN A 93 12.78 -17.44 -0.10
N THR A 94 13.76 -16.61 -0.43
CA THR A 94 15.19 -16.91 -0.20
C THR A 94 15.63 -16.72 1.25
N GLY A 95 14.73 -16.28 2.14
CA GLY A 95 14.99 -16.08 3.57
C GLY A 95 15.77 -14.79 3.91
N LYS A 96 16.11 -13.95 2.94
CA LYS A 96 16.76 -12.66 3.17
C LYS A 96 15.80 -11.62 3.75
N LEU A 97 14.60 -11.48 3.18
CA LEU A 97 13.58 -10.57 3.68
C LEU A 97 12.76 -11.26 4.79
N LYS A 98 12.67 -10.63 5.94
CA LYS A 98 11.99 -11.17 7.13
C LYS A 98 10.56 -10.69 7.27
N ALA A 99 10.26 -9.50 6.79
CA ALA A 99 8.91 -8.95 6.77
C ALA A 99 8.80 -7.80 5.78
N VAL A 100 7.58 -7.60 5.29
CA VAL A 100 7.11 -6.38 4.64
C VAL A 100 6.25 -5.62 5.64
N ILE A 101 6.62 -4.38 5.95
CA ILE A 101 5.79 -3.45 6.73
C ILE A 101 5.25 -2.43 5.74
N THR A 102 3.95 -2.33 5.61
CA THR A 102 3.33 -1.45 4.62
C THR A 102 2.27 -0.54 5.22
N GLN A 103 2.21 0.68 4.73
CA GLN A 103 1.10 1.60 4.95
C GLN A 103 -0.04 1.39 3.95
N ASN A 104 0.20 0.59 2.90
CA ASN A 104 -0.77 0.35 1.85
C ASN A 104 -1.87 -0.60 2.30
N ILE A 105 -3.04 -0.41 1.69
CA ILE A 105 -4.27 -1.18 1.94
C ILE A 105 -4.68 -2.01 0.73
N ASP A 106 -3.82 -2.10 -0.30
CA ASP A 106 -4.09 -2.59 -1.65
C ASP A 106 -3.89 -4.11 -1.84
N ASN A 107 -3.34 -4.80 -0.85
CA ASN A 107 -3.07 -6.26 -0.88
C ASN A 107 -2.04 -6.71 -1.94
N LEU A 108 -1.32 -5.80 -2.61
CA LEU A 108 -0.42 -6.17 -3.72
C LEU A 108 0.79 -6.98 -3.26
N HIS A 109 1.29 -6.77 -2.05
CA HIS A 109 2.38 -7.59 -1.49
C HIS A 109 1.95 -9.05 -1.30
N GLN A 110 0.73 -9.29 -0.79
CA GLN A 110 0.19 -10.64 -0.63
C GLN A 110 -0.08 -11.29 -1.99
N MET A 111 -0.62 -10.54 -2.94
CA MET A 111 -0.82 -11.00 -4.32
C MET A 111 0.49 -11.36 -5.03
N ALA A 112 1.58 -10.68 -4.71
CA ALA A 112 2.92 -11.01 -5.21
C ALA A 112 3.50 -12.28 -4.61
N GLY A 113 2.94 -12.78 -3.50
CA GLY A 113 3.37 -13.98 -2.80
C GLY A 113 4.09 -13.77 -1.48
N SER A 114 4.24 -12.51 -1.01
CA SER A 114 4.77 -12.23 0.33
C SER A 114 3.84 -12.82 1.40
N LYS A 115 4.42 -13.48 2.39
CA LYS A 115 3.70 -14.18 3.49
C LYS A 115 3.62 -13.36 4.77
N LYS A 116 4.72 -12.69 5.12
CA LYS A 116 4.79 -11.89 6.34
C LYS A 116 4.64 -10.41 6.02
N VAL A 117 3.40 -9.99 5.84
CA VAL A 117 3.02 -8.60 5.56
C VAL A 117 2.32 -7.99 6.76
N LEU A 118 2.85 -6.88 7.28
CA LEU A 118 2.29 -6.12 8.39
C LEU A 118 1.64 -4.84 7.83
N GLU A 119 0.32 -4.83 7.81
CA GLU A 119 -0.49 -3.72 7.25
C GLU A 119 -0.85 -2.73 8.35
N LEU A 120 -0.11 -1.63 8.42
CA LEU A 120 -0.26 -0.62 9.50
C LEU A 120 -1.61 0.11 9.46
N HIS A 121 -2.21 0.23 8.28
CA HIS A 121 -3.50 0.92 8.07
C HIS A 121 -4.66 -0.04 7.75
N GLY A 122 -4.46 -1.34 7.97
CA GLY A 122 -5.46 -2.34 7.61
C GLY A 122 -5.50 -2.67 6.12
N SER A 123 -6.66 -3.10 5.62
CA SER A 123 -6.84 -3.51 4.24
C SER A 123 -8.27 -3.26 3.78
N VAL A 124 -8.44 -2.87 2.50
CA VAL A 124 -9.78 -2.76 1.88
C VAL A 124 -10.42 -4.12 1.62
N TYR A 125 -9.65 -5.19 1.69
CA TYR A 125 -10.10 -6.57 1.48
C TYR A 125 -10.55 -7.29 2.77
N ARG A 126 -10.44 -6.65 3.92
CA ARG A 126 -10.91 -7.17 5.21
C ARG A 126 -11.87 -6.17 5.85
N ASN A 127 -13.14 -6.53 5.89
CA ASN A 127 -14.20 -5.69 6.43
C ASN A 127 -14.92 -6.44 7.55
N HIS A 128 -15.28 -5.74 8.60
CA HIS A 128 -15.96 -6.29 9.74
C HIS A 128 -17.21 -5.46 10.06
N CYS A 129 -18.29 -6.13 10.40
CA CYS A 129 -19.46 -5.43 10.88
C CYS A 129 -19.17 -4.79 12.25
N MET A 130 -19.33 -3.47 12.35
CA MET A 130 -19.09 -2.73 13.58
C MET A 130 -20.00 -3.14 14.75
N LYS A 131 -21.14 -3.79 14.47
CA LYS A 131 -22.11 -4.22 15.47
C LYS A 131 -21.84 -5.64 15.99
N CYS A 132 -21.48 -6.59 15.12
CA CYS A 132 -21.38 -8.00 15.49
C CYS A 132 -20.00 -8.63 15.20
N GLY A 133 -19.07 -7.89 14.62
CA GLY A 133 -17.70 -8.34 14.33
C GLY A 133 -17.57 -9.32 13.15
N LYS A 134 -18.69 -9.66 12.48
CA LYS A 134 -18.64 -10.51 11.28
C LYS A 134 -17.90 -9.83 10.15
#